data_81ced9387dc00294a7efd7997e2c8408
#
_entry.id   81ced9387dc00294a7efd7997e2c8408
#
_cell.length_a   1.000
_cell.length_b   1.000
_cell.length_c   1.000
_cell.angle_alpha   90.00
_cell.angle_beta   90.00
_cell.angle_gamma   90.00
#
_symmetry.space_group_name_H-M   'P 1'
#
loop_
_entity.id
_entity.type
_entity.pdbx_description
1 polymer ?
#
loop_
_entity_poly.entity_id
_entity_poly.type
_entity_poly.pdbx_seq_one_letter_code
_entity_poly.pdbx_strand_id
1 'polypeptide(L)'
;MMNCRSLTARLRAAFVFLSIALLSLQPVVAQTAQSKPKNIIILFADGTTSSQYEFGRYSSAQLRQQPFAVIDVVMARGHYQLMKTESANYFVTDSAAAASAMSTGYKVNNGAISITPDGKSPPTLMQIAKQNGKRIGLISTAPIYDASPAAFSVHAKSRRDNESIVNQYVELAPDVLMGGGLNFFLPKTVAGGKRQDDQNIVEIFKAKGYQYISTPVELNLVRNNKLLGLFAEEDIDYEIDRNPQEMPNLAQMVTTGLKVLNAKQTKDKGFVLFAENENTDSAGHQNDVAALMRDLWAFDDAVKVALEFQKQNPDTLIIVTGDHETGGFSPTYGRKNLGPAGPSNYQNVTPNQLKQIERYTMSLNEFSEKFKATVKQGASSSELKTYLDKLLQEGFPGLVLEDDLREKILNSGQLEPNSNYLPSNILALAIARQTGFYWGTSGHTPTPITVAAIGPGSQVFKGVDDNTAFAAKLRQLIGQK
;
A
#
# COMPACT_ATOMS: atom_id res chain seq x y z
N MET A 1 -70.35 51.99 21.35
CA MET A 1 -69.20 51.17 21.88
C MET A 1 -69.30 49.77 21.26
N MET A 2 -68.59 49.57 20.14
CA MET A 2 -68.58 48.26 19.43
C MET A 2 -67.43 47.43 19.94
N ASN A 3 -67.76 46.20 20.21
CA ASN A 3 -66.96 45.22 20.90
C ASN A 3 -65.63 44.88 20.17
N CYS A 4 -64.53 45.26 20.74
CA CYS A 4 -63.17 44.99 20.27
C CYS A 4 -62.62 43.58 20.63
N ARG A 5 -63.48 42.60 21.03
CA ARG A 5 -63.09 41.24 21.48
C ARG A 5 -63.18 40.15 20.41
N SER A 6 -63.80 40.38 19.25
CA SER A 6 -63.99 39.35 18.24
C SER A 6 -62.86 39.28 17.15
N LEU A 7 -62.02 40.33 17.04
CA LEU A 7 -60.97 40.37 16.00
C LEU A 7 -59.70 39.64 16.42
N THR A 8 -59.40 39.61 17.72
CA THR A 8 -58.16 38.96 18.23
C THR A 8 -58.23 37.43 18.27
N ALA A 9 -59.44 36.86 18.37
CA ALA A 9 -59.63 35.40 18.36
C ALA A 9 -59.47 34.78 16.94
N ARG A 10 -59.88 35.51 15.89
CA ARG A 10 -59.75 35.06 14.49
C ARG A 10 -58.32 35.20 13.96
N LEU A 11 -57.54 36.12 14.43
CA LEU A 11 -56.13 36.26 14.07
C LEU A 11 -55.23 35.18 14.74
N ARG A 12 -55.59 34.75 15.96
CA ARG A 12 -54.83 33.64 16.63
C ARG A 12 -55.11 32.27 16.02
N ALA A 13 -56.35 32.02 15.53
CA ALA A 13 -56.64 30.75 14.82
C ALA A 13 -55.98 30.65 13.47
N ALA A 14 -55.84 31.78 12.71
CA ALA A 14 -55.14 31.82 11.43
C ALA A 14 -53.61 31.61 11.57
N PHE A 15 -53.02 32.13 12.65
CA PHE A 15 -51.56 31.91 12.91
C PHE A 15 -51.20 30.50 13.34
N VAL A 16 -52.11 29.82 14.10
CA VAL A 16 -51.89 28.41 14.53
C VAL A 16 -52.01 27.45 13.35
N PHE A 17 -52.92 27.71 12.39
CA PHE A 17 -53.05 26.87 11.19
C PHE A 17 -51.94 27.09 10.19
N LEU A 18 -51.34 28.29 10.12
CA LEU A 18 -50.21 28.56 9.25
C LEU A 18 -48.90 27.98 9.80
N SER A 19 -48.77 27.86 11.15
CA SER A 19 -47.58 27.26 11.79
C SER A 19 -47.61 25.71 11.70
N ILE A 20 -48.75 25.08 11.61
CA ILE A 20 -48.87 23.62 11.46
C ILE A 20 -48.68 23.21 10.00
N ALA A 21 -48.98 24.05 9.02
CA ALA A 21 -48.74 23.78 7.60
C ALA A 21 -47.27 23.93 7.20
N LEU A 22 -46.45 24.70 7.94
CA LEU A 22 -45.01 24.85 7.72
C LEU A 22 -44.15 23.74 8.35
N LEU A 23 -44.71 22.93 9.25
CA LEU A 23 -44.00 21.82 9.89
C LEU A 23 -44.05 20.47 9.11
N SER A 24 -44.81 20.41 8.01
CA SER A 24 -45.01 19.20 7.23
C SER A 24 -44.22 19.14 5.92
N LEU A 25 -43.40 20.15 5.61
CA LEU A 25 -42.45 20.13 4.49
C LEU A 25 -41.01 19.93 5.00
N GLN A 26 -40.82 18.84 5.75
CA GLN A 26 -39.47 18.29 5.78
C GLN A 26 -39.19 17.75 4.38
N PRO A 27 -38.09 18.17 3.71
CA PRO A 27 -37.70 17.51 2.48
C PRO A 27 -37.47 16.05 2.87
N VAL A 28 -38.27 15.15 2.35
CA VAL A 28 -37.93 13.75 2.26
C VAL A 28 -36.65 13.77 1.41
N VAL A 29 -35.50 13.80 2.07
CA VAL A 29 -34.25 13.48 1.43
C VAL A 29 -34.46 12.05 0.96
N ALA A 30 -34.86 11.91 -0.28
CA ALA A 30 -34.92 10.63 -0.94
C ALA A 30 -33.55 9.99 -0.69
N GLN A 31 -33.50 8.97 0.12
CA GLN A 31 -32.33 8.16 0.33
C GLN A 31 -32.05 7.56 -1.06
N THR A 32 -31.23 8.28 -1.85
CA THR A 32 -30.84 7.84 -3.19
C THR A 32 -30.33 6.43 -3.03
N ALA A 33 -30.99 5.51 -3.71
CA ALA A 33 -30.61 4.09 -3.68
C ALA A 33 -29.09 4.03 -3.90
N GLN A 34 -28.38 3.48 -2.92
CA GLN A 34 -26.94 3.42 -2.89
C GLN A 34 -26.47 2.73 -4.17
N SER A 35 -25.97 3.48 -5.13
CA SER A 35 -25.50 2.91 -6.40
C SER A 35 -24.29 2.01 -6.11
N LYS A 36 -24.46 0.71 -6.37
CA LYS A 36 -23.35 -0.24 -6.21
C LYS A 36 -22.32 0.00 -7.30
N PRO A 37 -21.03 0.00 -6.98
CA PRO A 37 -20.00 0.14 -7.98
C PRO A 37 -19.98 -1.07 -8.92
N LYS A 38 -19.81 -0.81 -10.20
CA LYS A 38 -19.53 -1.85 -11.19
C LYS A 38 -18.10 -2.36 -11.05
N ASN A 39 -17.16 -1.44 -10.87
CA ASN A 39 -15.75 -1.73 -10.70
C ASN A 39 -15.28 -1.30 -9.31
N ILE A 40 -14.36 -2.05 -8.74
CA ILE A 40 -13.69 -1.73 -7.46
C ILE A 40 -12.18 -1.81 -7.69
N ILE A 41 -11.49 -0.74 -7.36
CA ILE A 41 -10.02 -0.67 -7.38
C ILE A 41 -9.56 -0.44 -5.95
N ILE A 42 -8.79 -1.38 -5.41
CA ILE A 42 -8.14 -1.29 -4.10
C ILE A 42 -6.67 -0.99 -4.36
N LEU A 43 -6.24 0.23 -4.02
CA LEU A 43 -4.85 0.64 -4.03
C LEU A 43 -4.31 0.51 -2.62
N PHE A 44 -3.29 -0.30 -2.46
CA PHE A 44 -2.80 -0.79 -1.20
C PHE A 44 -1.34 -0.38 -1.01
N ALA A 45 -1.06 0.50 -0.04
CA ALA A 45 0.29 0.88 0.36
C ALA A 45 0.62 0.16 1.66
N ASP A 46 1.35 -0.95 1.54
CA ASP A 46 1.76 -1.74 2.69
C ASP A 46 2.59 -0.90 3.67
N GLY A 47 2.42 -1.12 4.96
CA GLY A 47 3.16 -0.43 6.01
C GLY A 47 2.87 1.08 6.15
N THR A 48 1.81 1.60 5.52
CA THR A 48 1.60 3.05 5.35
C THR A 48 0.36 3.56 6.07
N THR A 49 0.51 4.65 6.82
CA THR A 49 -0.58 5.38 7.46
C THR A 49 -0.48 6.90 7.22
N SER A 50 -1.22 7.69 7.98
CA SER A 50 -1.35 9.14 7.79
C SER A 50 -0.03 9.92 7.82
N SER A 51 0.95 9.50 8.64
CA SER A 51 2.26 10.18 8.73
C SER A 51 3.06 10.04 7.43
N GLN A 52 3.07 8.85 6.84
CA GLN A 52 3.72 8.59 5.56
C GLN A 52 2.98 9.30 4.41
N TYR A 53 1.64 9.28 4.39
CA TYR A 53 0.88 10.01 3.37
C TYR A 53 1.10 11.52 3.44
N GLU A 54 1.17 12.11 4.66
CA GLU A 54 1.49 13.53 4.81
C GLU A 54 2.90 13.85 4.33
N PHE A 55 3.86 12.95 4.59
CA PHE A 55 5.20 13.05 4.02
C PHE A 55 5.17 13.01 2.49
N GLY A 56 4.43 12.10 1.89
CA GLY A 56 4.21 12.03 0.44
C GLY A 56 3.65 13.34 -0.11
N ARG A 57 2.67 13.95 0.60
CA ARG A 57 2.02 15.20 0.19
C ARG A 57 3.00 16.39 0.17
N TYR A 58 3.67 16.66 1.29
CA TYR A 58 4.53 17.84 1.33
C TYR A 58 5.83 17.64 0.51
N SER A 59 6.35 16.41 0.40
CA SER A 59 7.50 16.13 -0.47
C SER A 59 7.13 16.27 -1.95
N SER A 60 5.96 15.76 -2.38
CA SER A 60 5.47 15.96 -3.75
C SER A 60 5.25 17.44 -4.08
N ALA A 61 4.61 18.19 -3.18
CA ALA A 61 4.39 19.62 -3.37
C ALA A 61 5.70 20.41 -3.48
N GLN A 62 6.71 20.11 -2.67
CA GLN A 62 7.97 20.84 -2.65
C GLN A 62 8.96 20.44 -3.76
N LEU A 63 9.03 19.18 -4.13
CA LEU A 63 10.04 18.66 -5.04
C LEU A 63 9.48 18.40 -6.44
N ARG A 64 8.27 17.85 -6.54
CA ARG A 64 7.61 17.57 -7.82
C ARG A 64 6.70 18.71 -8.30
N GLN A 65 6.37 19.68 -7.44
CA GLN A 65 5.39 20.75 -7.70
C GLN A 65 4.02 20.20 -8.17
N GLN A 66 3.61 19.08 -7.59
CA GLN A 66 2.39 18.36 -7.94
C GLN A 66 1.56 18.07 -6.68
N PRO A 67 0.22 18.05 -6.79
CA PRO A 67 -0.63 17.56 -5.73
C PRO A 67 -0.37 16.07 -5.50
N PHE A 68 -0.54 15.62 -4.26
CA PHE A 68 -0.52 14.23 -3.86
C PHE A 68 -1.96 13.71 -3.83
N ALA A 69 -2.34 12.95 -4.85
CA ALA A 69 -3.73 12.60 -5.13
C ALA A 69 -4.41 11.80 -4.00
N VAL A 70 -3.65 11.01 -3.24
CA VAL A 70 -4.16 10.30 -2.05
C VAL A 70 -4.84 11.28 -1.09
N ILE A 71 -4.16 12.36 -0.70
CA ILE A 71 -4.69 13.36 0.25
C ILE A 71 -5.54 14.42 -0.49
N ASP A 72 -4.97 15.05 -1.51
CA ASP A 72 -5.56 16.25 -2.14
C ASP A 72 -6.80 15.94 -2.98
N VAL A 73 -7.03 14.66 -3.34
CA VAL A 73 -8.19 14.23 -4.11
C VAL A 73 -9.02 13.18 -3.37
N VAL A 74 -8.43 11.99 -3.05
CA VAL A 74 -9.22 10.88 -2.52
C VAL A 74 -9.73 11.19 -1.12
N MET A 75 -8.88 11.63 -0.20
CA MET A 75 -9.29 11.99 1.16
C MET A 75 -10.10 13.30 1.19
N ALA A 76 -9.66 14.31 0.44
CA ALA A 76 -10.30 15.64 0.47
C ALA A 76 -11.70 15.68 -0.15
N ARG A 77 -12.00 14.79 -1.12
CA ARG A 77 -13.27 14.81 -1.87
C ARG A 77 -14.12 13.56 -1.68
N GLY A 78 -13.55 12.52 -1.12
CA GLY A 78 -14.20 11.25 -0.84
C GLY A 78 -14.62 11.10 0.61
N HIS A 79 -14.59 9.86 1.07
CA HIS A 79 -14.86 9.47 2.46
C HIS A 79 -13.65 8.76 3.01
N TYR A 80 -13.41 8.87 4.31
CA TYR A 80 -12.33 8.15 4.97
C TYR A 80 -12.71 7.71 6.37
N GLN A 81 -12.03 6.69 6.85
CA GLN A 81 -12.12 6.15 8.20
C GLN A 81 -10.74 5.78 8.72
N LEU A 82 -10.63 5.62 10.03
CA LEU A 82 -9.52 4.91 10.67
C LEU A 82 -9.86 3.44 10.81
N MET A 83 -8.87 2.58 10.66
CA MET A 83 -9.02 1.14 10.78
C MET A 83 -8.00 0.58 11.78
N LYS A 84 -8.49 -0.15 12.79
CA LYS A 84 -7.66 -0.90 13.74
C LYS A 84 -7.10 -2.13 13.06
N THR A 85 -5.88 -2.53 13.44
CA THR A 85 -5.09 -3.49 12.67
C THR A 85 -4.75 -4.79 13.40
N GLU A 86 -5.03 -4.89 14.70
CA GLU A 86 -4.63 -6.04 15.51
C GLU A 86 -5.03 -7.40 14.88
N SER A 87 -4.16 -8.40 15.01
CA SER A 87 -4.40 -9.78 14.59
C SER A 87 -5.17 -10.59 15.64
N ALA A 88 -5.40 -11.87 15.39
CA ALA A 88 -6.09 -12.75 16.34
C ALA A 88 -5.25 -13.03 17.60
N ASN A 89 -3.93 -13.01 17.49
CA ASN A 89 -3.01 -13.42 18.55
C ASN A 89 -2.06 -12.32 19.03
N TYR A 90 -2.01 -11.14 18.37
CA TYR A 90 -1.12 -10.04 18.77
C TYR A 90 -1.78 -8.67 18.56
N PHE A 91 -1.39 -7.68 19.39
CA PHE A 91 -1.77 -6.28 19.20
C PHE A 91 -1.12 -5.65 17.96
N VAL A 92 0.05 -6.16 17.58
CA VAL A 92 0.75 -5.73 16.37
C VAL A 92 0.66 -6.85 15.34
N THR A 93 0.05 -6.56 14.24
CA THR A 93 -0.19 -7.52 13.15
C THR A 93 1.03 -7.67 12.24
N ASP A 94 1.04 -8.75 11.44
CA ASP A 94 1.80 -8.82 10.21
C ASP A 94 0.86 -8.63 9.01
N SER A 95 1.41 -8.42 7.81
CA SER A 95 0.64 -8.22 6.57
C SER A 95 -0.29 -9.40 6.28
N ALA A 96 0.15 -10.63 6.56
CA ALA A 96 -0.64 -11.85 6.34
C ALA A 96 -1.96 -11.83 7.12
N ALA A 97 -1.90 -11.56 8.42
CA ALA A 97 -3.08 -11.52 9.29
C ALA A 97 -3.96 -10.30 9.02
N ALA A 98 -3.35 -9.13 8.79
CA ALA A 98 -4.11 -7.90 8.53
C ALA A 98 -4.87 -7.97 7.20
N ALA A 99 -4.20 -8.29 6.10
CA ALA A 99 -4.84 -8.46 4.80
C ALA A 99 -5.87 -9.61 4.80
N SER A 100 -5.62 -10.69 5.55
CA SER A 100 -6.60 -11.77 5.72
C SER A 100 -7.88 -11.31 6.41
N ALA A 101 -7.77 -10.51 7.47
CA ALA A 101 -8.93 -9.95 8.16
C ALA A 101 -9.72 -9.01 7.24
N MET A 102 -9.02 -8.18 6.45
CA MET A 102 -9.63 -7.29 5.45
C MET A 102 -10.31 -8.06 4.30
N SER A 103 -9.79 -9.21 3.94
CA SER A 103 -10.32 -10.03 2.85
C SER A 103 -11.48 -10.93 3.29
N THR A 104 -11.33 -11.59 4.43
CA THR A 104 -12.27 -12.63 4.87
C THR A 104 -13.32 -12.16 5.87
N GLY A 105 -13.05 -11.05 6.60
CA GLY A 105 -13.88 -10.58 7.71
C GLY A 105 -13.68 -11.34 9.01
N TYR A 106 -12.58 -12.09 9.13
CA TYR A 106 -12.22 -12.84 10.32
C TYR A 106 -10.80 -12.53 10.74
N LYS A 107 -10.57 -12.37 12.03
CA LYS A 107 -9.22 -12.27 12.59
C LYS A 107 -8.44 -13.56 12.32
N VAL A 108 -7.17 -13.40 11.94
CA VAL A 108 -6.25 -14.48 11.61
C VAL A 108 -5.00 -14.32 12.47
N ASN A 109 -4.31 -15.41 12.75
CA ASN A 109 -3.02 -15.36 13.46
C ASN A 109 -1.93 -14.81 12.54
N ASN A 110 -0.97 -14.08 13.10
CA ASN A 110 0.20 -13.63 12.34
C ASN A 110 0.86 -14.80 11.60
N GLY A 111 1.23 -14.57 10.36
CA GLY A 111 1.86 -15.56 9.48
C GLY A 111 0.90 -16.45 8.69
N ALA A 112 -0.39 -16.51 9.03
CA ALA A 112 -1.38 -17.32 8.31
C ALA A 112 -2.11 -16.50 7.23
N ILE A 113 -2.43 -17.14 6.11
CA ILE A 113 -3.12 -16.55 4.97
C ILE A 113 -4.58 -17.04 4.95
N SER A 114 -5.52 -16.16 5.32
CA SER A 114 -6.97 -16.37 5.23
C SER A 114 -7.47 -17.69 5.82
N ILE A 115 -6.74 -18.21 6.83
CA ILE A 115 -7.15 -19.37 7.66
C ILE A 115 -7.34 -18.87 9.09
N THR A 116 -8.54 -19.05 9.63
CA THR A 116 -8.88 -18.65 11.01
C THR A 116 -8.14 -19.48 12.06
N PRO A 117 -8.04 -19.01 13.32
CA PRO A 117 -7.36 -19.77 14.37
C PRO A 117 -7.95 -21.17 14.63
N ASP A 118 -9.22 -21.39 14.33
CA ASP A 118 -9.89 -22.70 14.40
C ASP A 118 -9.77 -23.53 13.12
N GLY A 119 -8.91 -23.11 12.17
CA GLY A 119 -8.58 -23.85 10.96
C GLY A 119 -9.57 -23.76 9.81
N LYS A 120 -10.57 -22.86 9.87
CA LYS A 120 -11.50 -22.64 8.76
C LYS A 120 -10.89 -21.74 7.68
N SER A 121 -11.33 -21.93 6.44
CA SER A 121 -10.92 -21.17 5.25
C SER A 121 -12.13 -20.38 4.70
N PRO A 122 -12.51 -19.24 5.32
CA PRO A 122 -13.65 -18.44 4.84
C PRO A 122 -13.33 -17.84 3.46
N PRO A 123 -14.33 -17.67 2.57
CA PRO A 123 -14.10 -17.14 1.23
C PRO A 123 -13.43 -15.77 1.26
N THR A 124 -12.40 -15.60 0.43
CA THR A 124 -11.68 -14.34 0.23
C THR A 124 -12.46 -13.37 -0.66
N LEU A 125 -12.12 -12.07 -0.64
CA LEU A 125 -12.79 -11.07 -1.49
C LEU A 125 -12.68 -11.39 -2.97
N MET A 126 -11.53 -11.89 -3.45
CA MET A 126 -11.35 -12.24 -4.87
C MET A 126 -12.17 -13.47 -5.25
N GLN A 127 -12.27 -14.47 -4.39
CA GLN A 127 -13.15 -15.62 -4.61
C GLN A 127 -14.62 -15.19 -4.68
N ILE A 128 -15.07 -14.31 -3.77
CA ILE A 128 -16.42 -13.75 -3.76
C ILE A 128 -16.68 -12.92 -5.03
N ALA A 129 -15.75 -12.07 -5.42
CA ALA A 129 -15.87 -11.29 -6.65
C ALA A 129 -16.04 -12.19 -7.87
N LYS A 130 -15.22 -13.22 -7.98
CA LYS A 130 -15.29 -14.19 -9.07
C LYS A 130 -16.59 -14.99 -9.07
N GLN A 131 -17.07 -15.45 -7.91
CA GLN A 131 -18.37 -16.13 -7.77
C GLN A 131 -19.55 -15.24 -8.20
N ASN A 132 -19.41 -13.91 -8.00
CA ASN A 132 -20.40 -12.94 -8.48
C ASN A 132 -20.21 -12.59 -9.97
N GLY A 133 -19.29 -13.24 -10.67
CA GLY A 133 -19.02 -13.09 -12.11
C GLY A 133 -18.25 -11.81 -12.45
N LYS A 134 -17.57 -11.19 -11.48
CA LYS A 134 -16.63 -10.10 -11.72
C LYS A 134 -15.29 -10.67 -12.18
N ARG A 135 -14.59 -9.92 -13.00
CA ARG A 135 -13.17 -10.17 -13.28
C ARG A 135 -12.34 -9.80 -12.09
N ILE A 136 -11.19 -10.45 -11.92
CA ILE A 136 -10.31 -10.20 -10.81
C ILE A 136 -8.87 -9.95 -11.27
N GLY A 137 -8.21 -8.99 -10.63
CA GLY A 137 -6.81 -8.67 -10.88
C GLY A 137 -6.03 -8.52 -9.57
N LEU A 138 -4.80 -9.01 -9.57
CA LEU A 138 -3.83 -8.87 -8.49
C LEU A 138 -2.55 -8.28 -9.09
N ILE A 139 -2.07 -7.20 -8.50
CA ILE A 139 -0.83 -6.51 -8.87
C ILE A 139 -0.08 -6.18 -7.57
N SER A 140 1.24 -6.40 -7.54
CA SER A 140 2.08 -6.01 -6.42
C SER A 140 3.49 -5.65 -6.89
N THR A 141 4.20 -4.81 -6.14
CA THR A 141 5.65 -4.63 -6.29
C THR A 141 6.43 -5.74 -5.58
N ALA A 142 5.81 -6.49 -4.66
CA ALA A 142 6.36 -7.71 -4.07
C ALA A 142 6.32 -8.91 -5.04
N PRO A 143 6.87 -10.06 -4.65
CA PRO A 143 6.51 -11.35 -5.24
C PRO A 143 4.99 -11.50 -5.20
N ILE A 144 4.37 -11.75 -6.34
CA ILE A 144 2.90 -11.74 -6.42
C ILE A 144 2.22 -12.79 -5.52
N TYR A 145 2.98 -13.71 -4.98
CA TYR A 145 2.55 -14.70 -3.99
C TYR A 145 2.80 -14.25 -2.54
N ASP A 146 3.28 -13.01 -2.31
CA ASP A 146 3.46 -12.51 -0.96
C ASP A 146 2.13 -12.32 -0.21
N ALA A 147 2.23 -11.95 1.06
CA ALA A 147 1.17 -12.02 2.05
C ALA A 147 -0.13 -11.34 1.64
N SER A 148 -0.08 -10.06 1.22
CA SER A 148 -1.29 -9.27 0.97
C SER A 148 -2.06 -9.73 -0.28
N PRO A 149 -1.45 -9.89 -1.48
CA PRO A 149 -2.16 -10.43 -2.63
C PRO A 149 -2.66 -11.86 -2.39
N ALA A 150 -1.89 -12.70 -1.68
CA ALA A 150 -2.31 -14.04 -1.30
C ALA A 150 -3.53 -14.02 -0.37
N ALA A 151 -3.51 -13.19 0.68
CA ALA A 151 -4.60 -13.08 1.64
C ALA A 151 -5.92 -12.60 1.01
N PHE A 152 -5.86 -11.74 0.00
CA PHE A 152 -7.05 -11.31 -0.74
C PHE A 152 -7.62 -12.39 -1.68
N SER A 153 -6.89 -13.50 -1.92
CA SER A 153 -7.23 -14.41 -3.02
C SER A 153 -7.22 -15.90 -2.70
N VAL A 154 -6.36 -16.39 -1.80
CA VAL A 154 -6.15 -17.81 -1.52
C VAL A 154 -6.02 -18.10 -0.02
N HIS A 155 -5.65 -19.33 0.34
CA HIS A 155 -5.50 -19.77 1.74
C HIS A 155 -4.20 -20.54 1.92
N ALA A 156 -3.44 -20.24 2.97
CA ALA A 156 -2.27 -21.02 3.36
C ALA A 156 -2.06 -20.99 4.88
N LYS A 157 -1.52 -22.07 5.46
CA LYS A 157 -1.20 -22.12 6.89
C LYS A 157 -0.05 -21.18 7.25
N SER A 158 0.82 -20.90 6.28
CA SER A 158 1.95 -19.99 6.42
C SER A 158 2.08 -19.13 5.17
N ARG A 159 2.37 -17.83 5.34
CA ARG A 159 2.73 -16.94 4.23
C ARG A 159 3.95 -17.39 3.44
N ARG A 160 4.73 -18.34 4.00
CA ARG A 160 5.91 -18.93 3.36
C ARG A 160 5.61 -20.16 2.51
N ASP A 161 4.36 -20.60 2.43
CA ASP A 161 3.94 -21.73 1.61
C ASP A 161 3.78 -21.34 0.13
N ASN A 162 4.84 -20.74 -0.43
CA ASN A 162 4.84 -20.07 -1.74
C ASN A 162 4.35 -20.96 -2.87
N GLU A 163 4.79 -22.24 -2.90
CA GLU A 163 4.32 -23.19 -3.93
C GLU A 163 2.82 -23.45 -3.84
N SER A 164 2.30 -23.63 -2.62
CA SER A 164 0.86 -23.81 -2.41
C SER A 164 0.06 -22.59 -2.83
N ILE A 165 0.53 -21.39 -2.52
CA ILE A 165 -0.09 -20.13 -2.90
C ILE A 165 -0.16 -20.01 -4.44
N VAL A 166 0.96 -20.23 -5.11
CA VAL A 166 1.05 -20.15 -6.58
C VAL A 166 0.19 -21.23 -7.27
N ASN A 167 0.11 -22.44 -6.72
CA ASN A 167 -0.77 -23.48 -7.23
C ASN A 167 -2.25 -23.06 -7.15
N GLN A 168 -2.66 -22.44 -6.06
CA GLN A 168 -4.03 -21.93 -5.93
C GLN A 168 -4.33 -20.78 -6.89
N TYR A 169 -3.34 -19.99 -7.31
CA TYR A 169 -3.52 -19.01 -8.39
C TYR A 169 -3.85 -19.67 -9.74
N VAL A 170 -3.27 -20.83 -10.02
CA VAL A 170 -3.62 -21.61 -11.23
C VAL A 170 -5.09 -22.06 -11.21
N GLU A 171 -5.62 -22.39 -10.03
CA GLU A 171 -7.02 -22.80 -9.82
C GLU A 171 -7.96 -21.58 -9.82
N LEU A 172 -7.60 -20.53 -9.06
CA LEU A 172 -8.36 -19.28 -9.01
C LEU A 172 -8.41 -18.61 -10.38
N ALA A 173 -7.37 -18.73 -11.18
CA ALA A 173 -7.25 -18.17 -12.51
C ALA A 173 -7.67 -16.68 -12.56
N PRO A 174 -6.95 -15.75 -11.88
CA PRO A 174 -7.23 -14.32 -11.97
C PRO A 174 -7.03 -13.83 -13.40
N ASP A 175 -7.82 -12.86 -13.84
CA ASP A 175 -7.69 -12.31 -15.20
C ASP A 175 -6.40 -11.52 -15.42
N VAL A 176 -5.90 -10.90 -14.34
CA VAL A 176 -4.61 -10.20 -14.29
C VAL A 176 -3.85 -10.66 -13.05
N LEU A 177 -2.60 -11.07 -13.26
CA LEU A 177 -1.66 -11.44 -12.21
C LEU A 177 -0.31 -10.82 -12.57
N MET A 178 0.14 -9.77 -11.86
CA MET A 178 1.39 -9.07 -12.17
C MET A 178 2.17 -8.73 -10.91
N GLY A 179 3.50 -8.90 -10.95
CA GLY A 179 4.42 -8.53 -9.86
C GLY A 179 5.81 -9.08 -10.06
N GLY A 180 6.55 -9.20 -8.96
CA GLY A 180 7.77 -9.98 -8.86
C GLY A 180 7.48 -11.47 -8.64
N GLY A 181 8.51 -12.23 -8.24
CA GLY A 181 8.35 -13.60 -7.76
C GLY A 181 8.41 -14.69 -8.83
N LEU A 182 9.07 -14.46 -9.96
CA LEU A 182 9.24 -15.46 -11.01
C LEU A 182 9.81 -16.79 -10.48
N ASN A 183 10.62 -16.73 -9.43
CA ASN A 183 11.34 -17.88 -8.86
C ASN A 183 10.41 -19.04 -8.42
N PHE A 184 9.20 -18.77 -7.88
CA PHE A 184 8.23 -19.83 -7.52
C PHE A 184 7.22 -20.16 -8.64
N PHE A 185 7.36 -19.55 -9.82
CA PHE A 185 6.66 -19.99 -11.04
C PHE A 185 7.52 -20.95 -11.90
N LEU A 186 8.79 -21.07 -11.59
CA LEU A 186 9.75 -21.92 -12.32
C LEU A 186 10.26 -23.09 -11.44
N PRO A 187 10.44 -24.29 -12.03
CA PRO A 187 11.06 -25.40 -11.32
C PRO A 187 12.55 -25.11 -11.05
N LYS A 188 13.08 -25.72 -9.98
CA LYS A 188 14.53 -25.61 -9.62
C LYS A 188 15.50 -26.09 -10.71
N THR A 189 15.01 -26.80 -11.71
CA THR A 189 15.78 -27.24 -12.88
C THR A 189 15.97 -26.11 -13.91
N VAL A 190 15.24 -25.00 -13.78
CA VAL A 190 15.38 -23.79 -14.58
C VAL A 190 16.13 -22.75 -13.75
N ALA A 191 17.04 -22.00 -14.40
CA ALA A 191 17.78 -20.93 -13.73
C ALA A 191 16.83 -19.94 -13.04
N GLY A 192 17.11 -19.56 -11.79
CA GLY A 192 16.27 -18.70 -10.97
C GLY A 192 15.06 -19.40 -10.33
N GLY A 193 14.72 -20.62 -10.74
CA GLY A 193 13.56 -21.35 -10.20
C GLY A 193 13.80 -21.96 -8.81
N LYS A 194 12.78 -21.93 -7.95
CA LYS A 194 12.84 -22.45 -6.57
C LYS A 194 11.85 -23.58 -6.28
N ARG A 195 10.94 -23.92 -7.22
CA ARG A 195 9.92 -24.95 -7.01
C ARG A 195 10.53 -26.34 -6.90
N GLN A 196 10.03 -27.14 -5.95
CA GLN A 196 10.49 -28.50 -5.70
C GLN A 196 9.69 -29.57 -6.48
N ASP A 197 8.50 -29.21 -6.99
CA ASP A 197 7.57 -30.12 -7.67
C ASP A 197 7.78 -30.21 -9.19
N ASP A 198 8.89 -29.67 -9.71
CA ASP A 198 9.28 -29.66 -11.13
C ASP A 198 8.26 -29.06 -12.12
N GLN A 199 7.21 -28.36 -11.62
CA GLN A 199 6.21 -27.74 -12.47
C GLN A 199 6.68 -26.36 -12.97
N ASN A 200 6.48 -26.10 -14.26
CA ASN A 200 6.62 -24.78 -14.85
C ASN A 200 5.25 -24.09 -14.89
N ILE A 201 4.98 -23.25 -13.91
CA ILE A 201 3.68 -22.58 -13.77
C ILE A 201 3.45 -21.53 -14.85
N VAL A 202 4.52 -20.91 -15.38
CA VAL A 202 4.41 -19.99 -16.52
C VAL A 202 3.81 -20.70 -17.74
N GLU A 203 4.28 -21.91 -18.05
CA GLU A 203 3.74 -22.70 -19.17
C GLU A 203 2.30 -23.17 -18.90
N ILE A 204 1.94 -23.47 -17.66
CA ILE A 204 0.56 -23.80 -17.30
C ILE A 204 -0.36 -22.60 -17.54
N PHE A 205 0.04 -21.39 -17.17
CA PHE A 205 -0.74 -20.17 -17.45
C PHE A 205 -0.85 -19.90 -18.95
N LYS A 206 0.23 -20.06 -19.73
CA LYS A 206 0.20 -19.94 -21.18
C LYS A 206 -0.80 -20.94 -21.81
N ALA A 207 -0.78 -22.19 -21.36
CA ALA A 207 -1.72 -23.22 -21.82
C ALA A 207 -3.19 -22.89 -21.47
N LYS A 208 -3.42 -22.10 -20.40
CA LYS A 208 -4.76 -21.56 -20.03
C LYS A 208 -5.13 -20.27 -20.77
N GLY A 209 -4.35 -19.87 -21.79
CA GLY A 209 -4.61 -18.72 -22.66
C GLY A 209 -4.15 -17.37 -22.11
N TYR A 210 -3.26 -17.34 -21.12
CA TYR A 210 -2.66 -16.09 -20.66
C TYR A 210 -1.58 -15.61 -21.63
N GLN A 211 -1.54 -14.31 -21.87
CA GLN A 211 -0.33 -13.68 -22.38
C GLN A 211 0.66 -13.55 -21.23
N TYR A 212 1.84 -14.11 -21.38
CA TYR A 212 2.95 -13.92 -20.44
C TYR A 212 3.83 -12.77 -20.92
N ILE A 213 4.22 -11.91 -20.00
CA ILE A 213 5.14 -10.81 -20.20
C ILE A 213 6.13 -10.72 -19.00
N SER A 214 7.34 -10.23 -19.27
CA SER A 214 8.41 -10.12 -18.27
C SER A 214 9.20 -8.81 -18.35
N THR A 215 8.83 -7.90 -19.25
CA THR A 215 9.52 -6.62 -19.43
C THR A 215 8.54 -5.46 -19.55
N PRO A 216 8.97 -4.21 -19.19
CA PRO A 216 8.11 -3.03 -19.30
C PRO A 216 7.63 -2.74 -20.72
N VAL A 217 8.43 -3.04 -21.74
CA VAL A 217 8.08 -2.81 -23.15
C VAL A 217 6.89 -3.67 -23.54
N GLU A 218 6.81 -4.91 -23.05
CA GLU A 218 5.73 -5.85 -23.37
C GLU A 218 4.38 -5.42 -22.81
N LEU A 219 4.32 -4.57 -21.76
CA LEU A 219 3.06 -3.99 -21.25
C LEU A 219 2.25 -3.29 -22.36
N ASN A 220 2.94 -2.61 -23.27
CA ASN A 220 2.31 -1.93 -24.41
C ASN A 220 1.80 -2.89 -25.49
N LEU A 221 2.32 -4.11 -25.51
CA LEU A 221 2.00 -5.15 -26.51
C LEU A 221 0.88 -6.09 -26.05
N VAL A 222 0.31 -5.87 -24.86
CA VAL A 222 -0.77 -6.71 -24.33
C VAL A 222 -2.04 -6.57 -25.18
N ARG A 223 -2.54 -7.70 -25.65
CA ARG A 223 -3.76 -7.82 -26.48
C ARG A 223 -4.77 -8.82 -25.92
N ASN A 224 -4.32 -9.77 -25.10
CA ASN A 224 -5.17 -10.79 -24.52
C ASN A 224 -6.01 -10.21 -23.36
N ASN A 225 -7.08 -10.91 -23.05
CA ASN A 225 -7.96 -10.59 -21.92
C ASN A 225 -7.57 -11.33 -20.61
N LYS A 226 -6.46 -12.08 -20.64
CA LYS A 226 -5.81 -12.72 -19.49
C LYS A 226 -4.32 -12.45 -19.55
N LEU A 227 -3.74 -12.00 -18.43
CA LEU A 227 -2.38 -11.55 -18.36
C LEU A 227 -1.64 -12.12 -17.14
N LEU A 228 -0.46 -12.69 -17.38
CA LEU A 228 0.56 -12.99 -16.38
C LEU A 228 1.77 -12.13 -16.67
N GLY A 229 2.17 -11.27 -15.74
CA GLY A 229 3.37 -10.44 -15.82
C GLY A 229 4.27 -10.69 -14.61
N LEU A 230 5.48 -11.21 -14.86
CA LEU A 230 6.47 -11.46 -13.80
C LEU A 230 7.76 -10.76 -14.19
N PHE A 231 8.13 -9.70 -13.45
CA PHE A 231 9.14 -8.72 -13.86
C PHE A 231 10.45 -8.83 -13.08
N ALA A 232 10.47 -9.62 -12.01
CA ALA A 232 11.64 -9.89 -11.18
C ALA A 232 11.62 -11.32 -10.66
N GLU A 233 12.79 -11.87 -10.28
CA GLU A 233 12.86 -13.17 -9.61
C GLU A 233 12.22 -13.12 -8.21
N GLU A 234 12.42 -12.02 -7.48
CA GLU A 234 11.85 -11.72 -6.17
C GLU A 234 11.06 -10.40 -6.23
N ASP A 235 11.37 -9.40 -5.41
CA ASP A 235 10.70 -8.10 -5.43
C ASP A 235 11.00 -7.28 -6.68
N ILE A 236 10.12 -6.36 -7.04
CA ILE A 236 10.44 -5.25 -7.93
C ILE A 236 11.21 -4.22 -7.09
N ASP A 237 12.33 -3.73 -7.62
CA ASP A 237 13.19 -2.79 -6.91
C ASP A 237 12.46 -1.53 -6.45
N TYR A 238 12.96 -0.92 -5.36
CA TYR A 238 12.54 0.42 -4.97
C TYR A 238 12.67 1.40 -6.14
N GLU A 239 11.79 2.37 -6.22
CA GLU A 239 11.83 3.39 -7.28
C GLU A 239 13.17 4.15 -7.34
N ILE A 240 13.94 4.22 -6.25
CA ILE A 240 15.27 4.83 -6.21
C ILE A 240 16.34 3.99 -6.93
N ASP A 241 16.19 2.67 -6.92
CA ASP A 241 17.16 1.70 -7.46
C ASP A 241 16.69 1.12 -8.80
N ARG A 242 15.39 1.17 -9.07
CA ARG A 242 14.76 0.50 -10.21
C ARG A 242 15.31 0.96 -11.56
N ASN A 243 15.69 -0.02 -12.38
CA ASN A 243 15.98 0.20 -13.79
C ASN A 243 14.65 0.19 -14.59
N PRO A 244 14.19 1.35 -15.12
CA PRO A 244 12.92 1.43 -15.85
C PRO A 244 12.91 0.67 -17.20
N GLN A 245 14.07 0.22 -17.69
CA GLN A 245 14.18 -0.62 -18.88
C GLN A 245 13.93 -2.10 -18.57
N GLU A 246 14.16 -2.53 -17.34
CA GLU A 246 14.06 -3.91 -16.90
C GLU A 246 12.78 -4.19 -16.11
N MET A 247 12.36 -3.25 -15.27
CA MET A 247 11.19 -3.40 -14.37
C MET A 247 10.19 -2.26 -14.56
N PRO A 248 8.89 -2.55 -14.62
CA PRO A 248 7.84 -1.52 -14.64
C PRO A 248 7.64 -0.90 -13.26
N ASN A 249 7.12 0.32 -13.21
CA ASN A 249 6.56 0.86 -11.97
C ASN A 249 5.10 0.43 -11.77
N LEU A 250 4.56 0.67 -10.56
CA LEU A 250 3.20 0.30 -10.22
C LEU A 250 2.16 0.96 -11.15
N ALA A 251 2.33 2.23 -11.52
CA ALA A 251 1.39 2.94 -12.38
C ALA A 251 1.30 2.32 -13.79
N GLN A 252 2.41 1.84 -14.35
CA GLN A 252 2.44 1.12 -15.62
C GLN A 252 1.68 -0.23 -15.55
N MET A 253 1.90 -0.98 -14.45
CA MET A 253 1.19 -2.23 -14.21
C MET A 253 -0.32 -2.00 -14.05
N VAL A 254 -0.71 -1.01 -13.22
CA VAL A 254 -2.12 -0.64 -13.02
C VAL A 254 -2.78 -0.20 -14.32
N THR A 255 -2.11 0.62 -15.14
CA THR A 255 -2.62 1.04 -16.45
C THR A 255 -2.95 -0.16 -17.33
N THR A 256 -2.02 -1.11 -17.43
CA THR A 256 -2.21 -2.32 -18.26
C THR A 256 -3.25 -3.24 -17.65
N GLY A 257 -3.25 -3.43 -16.33
CA GLY A 257 -4.24 -4.25 -15.63
C GLY A 257 -5.67 -3.72 -15.84
N LEU A 258 -5.89 -2.42 -15.71
CA LEU A 258 -7.18 -1.78 -15.96
C LEU A 258 -7.63 -1.94 -17.43
N LYS A 259 -6.72 -1.79 -18.39
CA LYS A 259 -7.01 -2.04 -19.80
C LYS A 259 -7.49 -3.48 -20.05
N VAL A 260 -6.80 -4.47 -19.47
CA VAL A 260 -7.17 -5.88 -19.57
C VAL A 260 -8.52 -6.14 -18.91
N LEU A 261 -8.72 -5.69 -17.66
CA LEU A 261 -9.93 -5.92 -16.87
C LEU A 261 -11.17 -5.25 -17.47
N ASN A 262 -11.03 -4.12 -18.14
CA ASN A 262 -12.11 -3.35 -18.76
C ASN A 262 -12.38 -3.72 -20.23
N ALA A 263 -11.77 -4.78 -20.75
CA ALA A 263 -11.95 -5.18 -22.13
C ALA A 263 -13.42 -5.54 -22.44
N LYS A 264 -13.96 -4.99 -23.52
CA LYS A 264 -15.40 -5.05 -23.92
C LYS A 264 -15.97 -6.46 -24.19
N GLN A 265 -15.14 -7.50 -24.20
CA GLN A 265 -15.57 -8.87 -24.52
C GLN A 265 -16.24 -9.61 -23.36
N THR A 266 -16.26 -9.06 -22.18
CA THR A 266 -16.87 -9.67 -21.00
C THR A 266 -18.19 -8.99 -20.68
N LYS A 267 -19.29 -9.77 -20.63
CA LYS A 267 -20.60 -9.27 -20.20
C LYS A 267 -20.53 -8.73 -18.76
N ASP A 268 -20.25 -7.56 -18.68
CA ASP A 268 -20.67 -6.43 -17.87
C ASP A 268 -20.95 -6.59 -16.36
N LYS A 269 -20.28 -7.50 -15.66
CA LYS A 269 -20.33 -7.48 -14.19
C LYS A 269 -19.22 -6.64 -13.55
N GLY A 270 -18.32 -6.06 -14.38
CA GLY A 270 -17.18 -5.27 -13.92
C GLY A 270 -16.08 -6.13 -13.31
N PHE A 271 -15.23 -5.51 -12.49
CA PHE A 271 -14.05 -6.17 -11.91
C PHE A 271 -13.76 -5.71 -10.49
N VAL A 272 -12.88 -6.48 -9.82
CA VAL A 272 -12.16 -6.07 -8.60
C VAL A 272 -10.66 -6.16 -8.91
N LEU A 273 -9.95 -5.07 -8.72
CA LEU A 273 -8.50 -4.97 -8.81
C LEU A 273 -7.93 -4.69 -7.42
N PHE A 274 -6.97 -5.51 -7.01
CA PHE A 274 -6.06 -5.23 -5.90
C PHE A 274 -4.71 -4.84 -6.50
N ALA A 275 -4.18 -3.69 -6.13
CA ALA A 275 -2.88 -3.19 -6.61
C ALA A 275 -2.08 -2.60 -5.45
N GLU A 276 -0.97 -3.23 -5.14
CA GLU A 276 -0.15 -2.97 -3.97
C GLU A 276 1.20 -2.34 -4.33
N ASN A 277 1.62 -1.36 -3.52
CA ASN A 277 3.03 -1.02 -3.34
C ASN A 277 3.47 -1.60 -1.99
N GLU A 278 4.23 -2.68 -2.02
CA GLU A 278 4.84 -3.30 -0.85
C GLU A 278 6.14 -2.57 -0.45
N ASN A 279 6.83 -1.96 -1.40
CA ASN A 279 8.09 -1.26 -1.14
C ASN A 279 7.98 -0.15 -0.08
N THR A 280 6.79 0.38 0.19
CA THR A 280 6.56 1.33 1.29
C THR A 280 6.76 0.69 2.66
N ASP A 281 6.38 -0.58 2.84
CA ASP A 281 6.63 -1.37 4.05
C ASP A 281 8.11 -1.70 4.20
N SER A 282 8.72 -2.25 3.15
CA SER A 282 10.14 -2.58 3.12
C SER A 282 11.02 -1.36 3.40
N ALA A 283 10.67 -0.16 2.89
CA ALA A 283 11.35 1.09 3.22
C ALA A 283 11.19 1.45 4.71
N GLY A 284 10.01 1.20 5.29
CA GLY A 284 9.75 1.34 6.73
C GLY A 284 10.66 0.45 7.58
N HIS A 285 10.77 -0.82 7.22
CA HIS A 285 11.66 -1.80 7.87
C HIS A 285 13.14 -1.39 7.82
N GLN A 286 13.59 -0.85 6.68
CA GLN A 286 14.95 -0.34 6.51
C GLN A 286 15.15 1.03 7.15
N ASN A 287 14.07 1.70 7.58
CA ASN A 287 14.05 3.10 8.01
C ASN A 287 14.55 4.06 6.91
N ASP A 288 14.27 3.74 5.66
CA ASP A 288 14.74 4.45 4.49
C ASP A 288 13.78 5.55 4.04
N VAL A 289 14.06 6.78 4.43
CA VAL A 289 13.23 7.93 4.07
C VAL A 289 13.30 8.27 2.57
N ALA A 290 14.40 7.96 1.88
CA ALA A 290 14.59 8.29 0.47
C ALA A 290 13.85 7.29 -0.45
N ALA A 291 13.91 6.00 -0.12
CA ALA A 291 13.11 4.98 -0.77
C ALA A 291 11.63 5.22 -0.51
N LEU A 292 11.22 5.37 0.78
CA LEU A 292 9.83 5.66 1.14
C LEU A 292 9.26 6.86 0.35
N MET A 293 10.02 7.95 0.22
CA MET A 293 9.58 9.14 -0.51
C MET A 293 9.21 8.82 -1.97
N ARG A 294 10.08 8.08 -2.65
CA ARG A 294 9.90 7.76 -4.08
C ARG A 294 8.80 6.72 -4.30
N ASP A 295 8.71 5.73 -3.42
CA ASP A 295 7.69 4.70 -3.50
C ASP A 295 6.29 5.24 -3.13
N LEU A 296 6.19 6.21 -2.21
CA LEU A 296 4.95 6.96 -2.01
C LEU A 296 4.54 7.76 -3.24
N TRP A 297 5.49 8.36 -3.97
CA TRP A 297 5.19 9.05 -5.23
C TRP A 297 4.74 8.09 -6.33
N ALA A 298 5.38 6.93 -6.43
CA ALA A 298 4.99 5.88 -7.39
C ALA A 298 3.60 5.32 -7.07
N PHE A 299 3.28 5.14 -5.79
CA PHE A 299 1.95 4.77 -5.35
C PHE A 299 0.91 5.85 -5.72
N ASP A 300 1.20 7.11 -5.46
CA ASP A 300 0.34 8.24 -5.82
C ASP A 300 0.11 8.35 -7.34
N ASP A 301 1.13 8.05 -8.14
CA ASP A 301 0.99 8.02 -9.59
C ASP A 301 0.06 6.87 -10.04
N ALA A 302 0.05 5.72 -9.36
CA ALA A 302 -0.94 4.67 -9.58
C ALA A 302 -2.35 5.10 -9.15
N VAL A 303 -2.49 5.86 -8.05
CA VAL A 303 -3.77 6.48 -7.65
C VAL A 303 -4.27 7.44 -8.74
N LYS A 304 -3.40 8.26 -9.32
CA LYS A 304 -3.76 9.15 -10.44
C LYS A 304 -4.26 8.38 -11.65
N VAL A 305 -3.64 7.25 -11.99
CA VAL A 305 -4.11 6.34 -13.06
C VAL A 305 -5.53 5.84 -12.77
N ALA A 306 -5.80 5.39 -11.54
CA ALA A 306 -7.12 4.92 -11.15
C ALA A 306 -8.18 6.05 -11.21
N LEU A 307 -7.82 7.27 -10.78
CA LEU A 307 -8.70 8.44 -10.85
C LEU A 307 -9.01 8.84 -12.31
N GLU A 308 -8.04 8.76 -13.20
CA GLU A 308 -8.27 9.00 -14.63
C GLU A 308 -9.16 7.92 -15.26
N PHE A 309 -8.96 6.66 -14.88
CA PHE A 309 -9.87 5.58 -15.27
C PHE A 309 -11.29 5.82 -14.78
N GLN A 310 -11.49 6.27 -13.53
CA GLN A 310 -12.80 6.55 -12.94
C GLN A 310 -13.54 7.66 -13.69
N LYS A 311 -12.86 8.71 -14.17
CA LYS A 311 -13.50 9.76 -14.99
C LYS A 311 -14.15 9.21 -16.25
N GLN A 312 -13.54 8.20 -16.86
CA GLN A 312 -14.07 7.54 -18.06
C GLN A 312 -15.05 6.41 -17.73
N ASN A 313 -15.02 5.90 -16.48
CA ASN A 313 -15.83 4.80 -15.96
C ASN A 313 -16.43 5.18 -14.60
N PRO A 314 -17.44 6.07 -14.55
CA PRO A 314 -17.93 6.67 -13.30
C PRO A 314 -18.53 5.67 -12.30
N ASP A 315 -18.88 4.46 -12.75
CA ASP A 315 -19.35 3.36 -11.88
C ASP A 315 -18.19 2.65 -11.13
N THR A 316 -17.06 3.30 -10.98
CA THR A 316 -15.86 2.77 -10.31
C THR A 316 -15.71 3.34 -8.91
N LEU A 317 -15.56 2.47 -7.92
CA LEU A 317 -15.12 2.78 -6.58
C LEU A 317 -13.61 2.64 -6.50
N ILE A 318 -12.92 3.67 -6.04
CA ILE A 318 -11.49 3.64 -5.72
C ILE A 318 -11.35 3.66 -4.20
N ILE A 319 -10.52 2.76 -3.67
CA ILE A 319 -10.17 2.66 -2.25
C ILE A 319 -8.65 2.76 -2.16
N VAL A 320 -8.17 3.60 -1.27
CA VAL A 320 -6.75 3.75 -0.91
C VAL A 320 -6.61 3.35 0.56
N THR A 321 -5.75 2.38 0.85
CA THR A 321 -5.53 1.85 2.20
C THR A 321 -4.16 1.17 2.30
N GLY A 322 -3.85 0.62 3.43
CA GLY A 322 -2.79 -0.33 3.74
C GLY A 322 -3.32 -1.37 4.73
N ASP A 323 -2.45 -2.04 5.42
CA ASP A 323 -2.75 -3.09 6.41
C ASP A 323 -2.28 -2.74 7.83
N HIS A 324 -1.12 -2.12 7.98
CA HIS A 324 -0.51 -1.64 9.22
C HIS A 324 0.40 -0.44 8.95
N GLU A 325 1.03 0.07 9.97
CA GLU A 325 2.12 1.03 9.89
C GLU A 325 3.44 0.33 10.17
N THR A 326 4.51 0.73 9.46
CA THR A 326 5.86 0.19 9.62
C THR A 326 6.87 1.29 9.89
N GLY A 327 7.76 1.03 10.84
CA GLY A 327 8.89 1.87 11.17
C GLY A 327 8.62 2.94 12.22
N GLY A 328 7.37 3.25 12.56
CA GLY A 328 7.05 4.35 13.47
C GLY A 328 7.57 5.68 12.93
N PHE A 329 7.30 5.99 11.64
CA PHE A 329 7.84 7.15 10.95
C PHE A 329 7.43 8.48 11.58
N SER A 330 8.43 9.27 12.03
CA SER A 330 8.24 10.46 12.85
C SER A 330 9.09 11.64 12.37
N PRO A 331 8.67 12.36 11.31
CA PRO A 331 9.23 13.67 11.01
C PRO A 331 9.07 14.60 12.24
N THR A 332 10.15 15.22 12.70
CA THR A 332 10.13 15.83 14.03
C THR A 332 10.45 17.32 14.05
N TYR A 333 9.83 18.02 15.02
CA TYR A 333 10.27 19.29 15.57
C TYR A 333 10.68 19.04 17.02
N GLY A 334 11.96 19.05 17.30
CA GLY A 334 12.48 18.71 18.63
C GLY A 334 13.79 19.38 18.97
N ARG A 335 14.17 19.37 20.26
CA ARG A 335 15.46 19.88 20.74
C ARG A 335 16.58 18.94 20.30
N LYS A 336 17.68 19.52 19.77
CA LYS A 336 18.88 18.78 19.38
C LYS A 336 19.70 18.30 20.59
N ASN A 337 19.69 19.09 21.67
CA ASN A 337 20.46 18.79 22.88
C ASN A 337 19.83 19.49 24.12
N LEU A 338 20.41 19.27 25.30
CA LEU A 338 19.96 19.86 26.57
C LEU A 338 20.36 21.34 26.77
N GLY A 339 20.96 21.99 25.77
CA GLY A 339 21.33 23.41 25.80
C GLY A 339 20.12 24.37 25.89
N PRO A 340 20.35 25.67 26.00
CA PRO A 340 19.28 26.68 26.12
C PRO A 340 18.25 26.57 24.98
N ALA A 341 16.99 26.84 25.30
CA ALA A 341 15.96 26.92 24.26
C ALA A 341 16.24 28.10 23.30
N GLY A 342 16.13 27.85 22.00
CA GLY A 342 16.34 28.85 20.96
C GLY A 342 16.28 28.21 19.56
N PRO A 343 16.07 28.99 18.50
CA PRO A 343 15.91 28.44 17.13
C PRO A 343 17.05 27.53 16.70
N SER A 344 18.30 27.84 17.08
CA SER A 344 19.49 27.04 16.73
C SER A 344 19.56 25.69 17.45
N ASN A 345 18.83 25.52 18.56
CA ASN A 345 18.80 24.27 19.35
C ASN A 345 17.60 23.37 19.00
N TYR A 346 16.80 23.72 18.00
CA TYR A 346 15.72 22.88 17.51
C TYR A 346 16.09 22.31 16.15
N GLN A 347 15.75 21.04 15.97
CA GLN A 347 15.71 20.37 14.67
C GLN A 347 14.28 20.47 14.15
N ASN A 348 14.16 20.73 12.85
CA ASN A 348 12.88 20.74 12.15
C ASN A 348 13.10 20.28 10.71
N VAL A 349 12.13 19.55 10.17
CA VAL A 349 12.11 19.21 8.78
C VAL A 349 11.75 20.44 7.95
N THR A 350 12.56 20.77 6.96
CA THR A 350 12.38 21.92 6.08
C THR A 350 12.57 21.48 4.61
N PRO A 351 12.24 22.33 3.61
CA PRO A 351 12.53 22.04 2.22
C PRO A 351 14.01 21.69 1.92
N ASN A 352 14.97 22.18 2.73
CA ASN A 352 16.38 21.85 2.52
C ASN A 352 16.71 20.39 2.87
N GLN A 353 16.10 19.84 3.92
CA GLN A 353 16.25 18.43 4.27
C GLN A 353 15.61 17.54 3.19
N LEU A 354 14.45 17.92 2.65
CA LEU A 354 13.85 17.21 1.50
C LEU A 354 14.77 17.20 0.29
N LYS A 355 15.37 18.35 -0.07
CA LYS A 355 16.35 18.44 -1.18
C LYS A 355 17.61 17.63 -0.91
N GLN A 356 18.01 17.47 0.35
CA GLN A 356 19.13 16.60 0.70
C GLN A 356 18.78 15.14 0.38
N ILE A 357 17.61 14.66 0.83
CA ILE A 357 17.14 13.29 0.59
C ILE A 357 16.88 13.03 -0.90
N GLU A 358 16.37 14.02 -1.62
CA GLU A 358 16.14 13.90 -3.08
C GLU A 358 17.42 13.59 -3.85
N ARG A 359 18.58 14.04 -3.37
CA ARG A 359 19.88 13.79 -4.01
C ARG A 359 20.45 12.40 -3.77
N TYR A 360 19.87 11.62 -2.85
CA TYR A 360 20.30 10.25 -2.65
C TYR A 360 19.93 9.39 -3.86
N THR A 361 20.85 8.55 -4.28
CA THR A 361 20.79 7.78 -5.53
C THR A 361 20.79 6.27 -5.31
N MET A 362 20.70 5.85 -4.05
CA MET A 362 20.76 4.46 -3.63
C MET A 362 19.86 4.27 -2.41
N SER A 363 19.10 3.17 -2.34
CA SER A 363 18.39 2.80 -1.13
C SER A 363 19.34 2.31 -0.04
N LEU A 364 18.83 2.29 1.21
CA LEU A 364 19.57 1.69 2.32
C LEU A 364 19.65 0.16 2.17
N ASN A 365 18.72 -0.46 1.46
CA ASN A 365 18.79 -1.88 1.16
C ASN A 365 19.95 -2.19 0.20
N GLU A 366 20.03 -1.48 -0.91
CA GLU A 366 21.10 -1.63 -1.90
C GLU A 366 22.47 -1.34 -1.29
N PHE A 367 22.56 -0.30 -0.44
CA PHE A 367 23.75 -0.03 0.37
C PHE A 367 24.13 -1.24 1.24
N SER A 368 23.16 -1.81 1.96
CA SER A 368 23.39 -2.94 2.86
C SER A 368 23.87 -4.17 2.10
N GLU A 369 23.23 -4.49 0.98
CA GLU A 369 23.59 -5.68 0.19
C GLU A 369 25.00 -5.55 -0.42
N LYS A 370 25.35 -4.39 -0.97
CA LYS A 370 26.68 -4.12 -1.46
C LYS A 370 27.74 -4.20 -0.37
N PHE A 371 27.47 -3.61 0.80
CA PHE A 371 28.42 -3.63 1.92
C PHE A 371 28.59 -5.05 2.47
N LYS A 372 27.50 -5.80 2.71
CA LYS A 372 27.54 -7.20 3.17
C LYS A 372 28.24 -8.12 2.18
N ALA A 373 28.04 -7.93 0.87
CA ALA A 373 28.72 -8.71 -0.15
C ALA A 373 30.25 -8.55 -0.06
N THR A 374 30.73 -7.31 0.15
CA THR A 374 32.16 -7.01 0.33
C THR A 374 32.71 -7.63 1.62
N VAL A 375 31.96 -7.59 2.73
CA VAL A 375 32.32 -8.29 3.98
C VAL A 375 32.43 -9.80 3.74
N LYS A 376 31.45 -10.39 3.06
CA LYS A 376 31.41 -11.83 2.76
C LYS A 376 32.60 -12.29 1.86
N GLN A 377 33.11 -11.41 1.03
CA GLN A 377 34.29 -11.69 0.21
C GLN A 377 35.60 -11.66 1.00
N GLY A 378 35.56 -11.34 2.30
CA GLY A 378 36.73 -11.37 3.18
C GLY A 378 37.59 -10.11 3.10
N ALA A 379 37.02 -8.98 2.73
CA ALA A 379 37.74 -7.69 2.67
C ALA A 379 38.34 -7.31 4.05
N SER A 380 39.54 -6.78 4.04
CA SER A 380 40.21 -6.26 5.24
C SER A 380 39.50 -5.02 5.80
N SER A 381 39.75 -4.70 7.07
CA SER A 381 39.17 -3.50 7.70
C SER A 381 39.50 -2.21 6.92
N SER A 382 40.68 -2.12 6.31
CA SER A 382 41.06 -0.95 5.49
C SER A 382 40.27 -0.87 4.17
N GLU A 383 40.05 -2.01 3.53
CA GLU A 383 39.24 -2.10 2.31
C GLU A 383 37.79 -1.79 2.59
N LEU A 384 37.23 -2.33 3.69
CA LEU A 384 35.85 -2.02 4.12
C LEU A 384 35.65 -0.53 4.40
N LYS A 385 36.62 0.13 5.06
CA LYS A 385 36.58 1.57 5.32
C LYS A 385 36.56 2.36 4.00
N THR A 386 37.45 2.04 3.08
CA THR A 386 37.52 2.68 1.75
C THR A 386 36.24 2.44 0.95
N TYR A 387 35.69 1.24 1.00
CA TYR A 387 34.46 0.90 0.29
C TYR A 387 33.24 1.60 0.89
N LEU A 388 33.16 1.72 2.23
CA LEU A 388 32.12 2.48 2.90
C LEU A 388 32.14 3.95 2.46
N ASP A 389 33.33 4.58 2.43
CA ASP A 389 33.46 5.97 1.97
C ASP A 389 33.02 6.14 0.51
N LYS A 390 33.34 5.18 -0.35
CA LYS A 390 32.87 5.15 -1.74
C LYS A 390 31.33 5.06 -1.82
N LEU A 391 30.71 4.13 -1.10
CA LEU A 391 29.26 3.97 -1.10
C LEU A 391 28.54 5.23 -0.59
N LEU A 392 29.09 5.88 0.45
CA LEU A 392 28.53 7.14 0.97
C LEU A 392 28.64 8.27 -0.05
N GLN A 393 29.76 8.39 -0.74
CA GLN A 393 29.96 9.41 -1.75
C GLN A 393 29.03 9.22 -2.95
N GLU A 394 28.88 7.98 -3.42
CA GLU A 394 28.07 7.64 -4.59
C GLU A 394 26.56 7.68 -4.26
N GLY A 395 26.14 7.07 -3.15
CA GLY A 395 24.73 6.86 -2.82
C GLY A 395 24.09 7.99 -2.02
N PHE A 396 24.88 8.68 -1.17
CA PHE A 396 24.34 9.61 -0.17
C PHE A 396 25.08 10.96 -0.15
N PRO A 397 25.07 11.71 -1.27
CA PRO A 397 25.82 12.94 -1.38
C PRO A 397 25.39 13.98 -0.32
N GLY A 398 26.40 14.44 0.44
CA GLY A 398 26.20 15.41 1.51
C GLY A 398 25.83 14.83 2.87
N LEU A 399 25.71 13.50 3.00
CA LEU A 399 25.59 12.84 4.29
C LEU A 399 26.94 12.80 5.00
N VAL A 400 26.97 13.22 6.25
CA VAL A 400 28.13 13.09 7.14
C VAL A 400 27.89 11.91 8.07
N LEU A 401 28.71 10.86 7.95
CA LEU A 401 28.61 9.71 8.85
C LEU A 401 29.50 9.96 10.07
N GLU A 402 28.88 10.09 11.24
CA GLU A 402 29.53 10.30 12.52
C GLU A 402 30.40 9.07 12.91
N ASP A 403 31.51 9.30 13.61
CA ASP A 403 32.49 8.25 13.92
C ASP A 403 31.90 7.07 14.69
N ASP A 404 31.01 7.33 15.66
CA ASP A 404 30.32 6.30 16.46
C ASP A 404 29.45 5.36 15.58
N LEU A 405 28.77 5.93 14.59
CA LEU A 405 27.96 5.15 13.65
C LEU A 405 28.82 4.46 12.60
N ARG A 406 29.89 5.10 12.15
CA ARG A 406 30.88 4.50 11.25
C ARG A 406 31.50 3.25 11.84
N GLU A 407 31.95 3.31 13.09
CA GLU A 407 32.50 2.15 13.78
C GLU A 407 31.46 1.01 13.91
N LYS A 408 30.22 1.34 14.22
CA LYS A 408 29.15 0.33 14.26
C LYS A 408 28.92 -0.37 12.92
N ILE A 409 28.92 0.35 11.81
CA ILE A 409 28.79 -0.24 10.46
C ILE A 409 29.99 -1.17 10.19
N LEU A 410 31.22 -0.68 10.39
CA LEU A 410 32.45 -1.45 10.11
C LEU A 410 32.57 -2.71 10.97
N ASN A 411 32.07 -2.69 12.19
CA ASN A 411 32.11 -3.81 13.12
C ASN A 411 30.82 -4.65 13.13
N SER A 412 29.91 -4.41 12.20
CA SER A 412 28.59 -5.06 12.14
C SER A 412 27.84 -5.00 13.47
N GLY A 413 28.01 -3.91 14.24
CA GLY A 413 27.38 -3.71 15.54
C GLY A 413 25.89 -3.42 15.43
N GLN A 414 25.10 -3.92 16.38
CA GLN A 414 23.69 -3.60 16.50
C GLN A 414 23.50 -2.26 17.24
N LEU A 415 22.48 -1.50 16.85
CA LEU A 415 22.03 -0.32 17.59
C LEU A 415 21.22 -0.74 18.81
N GLU A 416 20.31 -1.67 18.61
CA GLU A 416 19.38 -2.21 19.61
C GLU A 416 19.13 -3.70 19.35
N PRO A 417 18.64 -4.47 20.36
CA PRO A 417 18.40 -5.90 20.23
C PRO A 417 17.46 -6.29 19.09
N ASN A 418 16.52 -5.42 18.73
CA ASN A 418 15.51 -5.67 17.70
C ASN A 418 15.82 -5.02 16.35
N SER A 419 17.03 -4.47 16.17
CA SER A 419 17.45 -3.88 14.90
C SER A 419 18.02 -4.95 13.98
N ASN A 420 17.17 -5.54 13.16
CA ASN A 420 17.53 -6.68 12.30
C ASN A 420 18.04 -6.27 10.92
N TYR A 421 17.75 -5.04 10.51
CA TYR A 421 18.09 -4.52 9.17
C TYR A 421 19.43 -3.76 9.22
N LEU A 422 20.52 -4.50 9.37
CA LEU A 422 21.87 -3.95 9.47
C LEU A 422 22.62 -4.11 8.15
N PRO A 423 23.48 -3.16 7.76
CA PRO A 423 23.77 -1.89 8.43
C PRO A 423 22.82 -0.73 8.09
N SER A 424 21.74 -0.96 7.34
CA SER A 424 20.82 0.10 6.89
C SER A 424 20.27 0.96 8.02
N ASN A 425 19.79 0.36 9.11
CA ASN A 425 19.23 1.12 10.24
C ASN A 425 20.28 2.04 10.93
N ILE A 426 21.56 1.67 10.87
CA ILE A 426 22.63 2.53 11.39
C ILE A 426 22.78 3.77 10.51
N LEU A 427 22.78 3.58 9.20
CA LEU A 427 22.86 4.70 8.25
C LEU A 427 21.60 5.57 8.28
N ALA A 428 20.42 4.94 8.48
CA ALA A 428 19.15 5.64 8.68
C ALA A 428 19.22 6.60 9.90
N LEU A 429 19.86 6.18 11.00
CA LEU A 429 20.04 7.05 12.16
C LEU A 429 20.94 8.26 11.85
N ALA A 430 22.00 8.07 11.05
CA ALA A 430 22.84 9.20 10.61
C ALA A 430 22.04 10.20 9.75
N ILE A 431 21.17 9.69 8.87
CA ILE A 431 20.24 10.51 8.07
C ILE A 431 19.27 11.25 8.99
N ALA A 432 18.65 10.54 9.94
CA ALA A 432 17.67 11.13 10.88
C ALA A 432 18.27 12.27 11.72
N ARG A 433 19.50 12.09 12.23
CA ARG A 433 20.21 13.14 13.02
C ARG A 433 20.43 14.42 12.21
N GLN A 434 20.60 14.33 10.89
CA GLN A 434 20.84 15.48 10.02
C GLN A 434 19.56 16.07 9.44
N THR A 435 18.55 15.25 9.21
CA THR A 435 17.35 15.65 8.47
C THR A 435 16.11 15.85 9.33
N GLY A 436 16.04 15.21 10.49
CA GLY A 436 14.85 15.22 11.34
C GLY A 436 13.79 14.18 10.99
N PHE A 437 14.08 13.28 10.04
CA PHE A 437 13.21 12.15 9.70
C PHE A 437 13.58 10.94 10.56
N TYR A 438 12.95 10.82 11.71
CA TYR A 438 13.20 9.75 12.69
C TYR A 438 12.25 8.57 12.47
N TRP A 439 12.64 7.46 13.06
CA TRP A 439 11.90 6.21 13.09
C TRP A 439 11.86 5.68 14.53
N GLY A 440 10.74 5.10 14.92
CA GLY A 440 10.57 4.57 16.28
C GLY A 440 11.01 3.12 16.40
N THR A 441 11.02 2.38 15.30
CA THR A 441 11.32 0.95 15.25
C THR A 441 11.74 0.56 13.83
N SER A 442 12.17 -0.70 13.63
CA SER A 442 12.28 -1.33 12.33
C SER A 442 11.19 -2.38 12.08
N GLY A 443 10.16 -2.41 12.91
CA GLY A 443 9.03 -3.33 12.82
C GLY A 443 7.72 -2.59 12.62
N HIS A 444 6.62 -3.34 12.65
CA HIS A 444 5.27 -2.78 12.56
C HIS A 444 4.86 -2.10 13.85
N THR A 445 3.89 -1.21 13.78
CA THR A 445 3.28 -0.56 14.93
C THR A 445 1.76 -0.77 14.97
N PRO A 446 1.11 -0.63 16.14
CA PRO A 446 -0.34 -0.77 16.25
C PRO A 446 -1.10 0.50 15.85
N THR A 447 -0.45 1.42 15.15
CA THR A 447 -1.06 2.68 14.72
C THR A 447 -2.24 2.38 13.77
N PRO A 448 -3.45 2.91 14.04
CA PRO A 448 -4.56 2.75 13.11
C PRO A 448 -4.24 3.31 11.73
N ILE A 449 -4.59 2.58 10.71
CA ILE A 449 -4.39 3.02 9.31
C ILE A 449 -5.59 3.78 8.77
N THR A 450 -5.37 4.52 7.70
CA THR A 450 -6.41 5.26 6.98
C THR A 450 -6.96 4.42 5.84
N VAL A 451 -8.28 4.30 5.75
CA VAL A 451 -8.99 3.80 4.57
C VAL A 451 -9.72 4.98 3.95
N ALA A 452 -9.34 5.38 2.76
CA ALA A 452 -9.98 6.47 2.01
C ALA A 452 -10.64 5.93 0.74
N ALA A 453 -11.81 6.45 0.38
CA ALA A 453 -12.54 5.97 -0.77
C ALA A 453 -13.27 7.09 -1.51
N ILE A 454 -13.32 7.00 -2.85
CA ILE A 454 -14.03 7.94 -3.71
C ILE A 454 -14.80 7.19 -4.80
N GLY A 455 -16.00 7.65 -5.10
CA GLY A 455 -16.89 7.06 -6.10
C GLY A 455 -18.11 6.38 -5.47
N PRO A 456 -18.91 5.64 -6.29
CA PRO A 456 -20.13 4.98 -5.82
C PRO A 456 -19.86 4.01 -4.68
N GLY A 457 -20.59 4.15 -3.58
CA GLY A 457 -20.44 3.31 -2.39
C GLY A 457 -19.38 3.78 -1.39
N SER A 458 -18.60 4.83 -1.68
CA SER A 458 -17.55 5.33 -0.78
C SER A 458 -18.04 5.77 0.60
N GLN A 459 -19.30 6.21 0.73
CA GLN A 459 -19.89 6.70 1.98
C GLN A 459 -19.98 5.66 3.11
N VAL A 460 -19.73 4.37 2.84
CA VAL A 460 -19.65 3.33 3.88
C VAL A 460 -18.36 3.41 4.70
N PHE A 461 -17.32 4.05 4.15
CA PHE A 461 -16.03 4.23 4.82
C PHE A 461 -16.04 5.51 5.66
N LYS A 462 -16.38 5.39 6.94
CA LYS A 462 -16.47 6.51 7.89
C LYS A 462 -16.29 6.03 9.33
N GLY A 463 -15.79 6.92 10.19
CA GLY A 463 -15.60 6.65 11.62
C GLY A 463 -14.35 5.83 11.91
N VAL A 464 -14.44 4.92 12.86
CA VAL A 464 -13.36 4.01 13.28
C VAL A 464 -13.90 2.58 13.26
N ASP A 465 -13.27 1.70 12.51
CA ASP A 465 -13.66 0.29 12.39
C ASP A 465 -12.52 -0.67 12.74
N ASP A 466 -12.88 -1.92 12.89
CA ASP A 466 -11.95 -3.04 12.90
C ASP A 466 -11.62 -3.47 11.44
N ASN A 467 -10.45 -4.05 11.19
CA ASN A 467 -10.06 -4.50 9.85
C ASN A 467 -11.01 -5.56 9.27
N THR A 468 -11.69 -6.34 10.10
CA THR A 468 -12.72 -7.31 9.67
C THR A 468 -13.94 -6.64 9.03
N ALA A 469 -14.27 -5.40 9.41
CA ALA A 469 -15.39 -4.66 8.83
C ALA A 469 -15.17 -4.29 7.35
N PHE A 470 -13.91 -4.21 6.90
CA PHE A 470 -13.57 -3.94 5.50
C PHE A 470 -14.17 -4.99 4.55
N ALA A 471 -14.01 -6.28 4.88
CA ALA A 471 -14.61 -7.37 4.11
C ALA A 471 -16.14 -7.27 4.05
N ALA A 472 -16.80 -6.98 5.17
CA ALA A 472 -18.26 -6.87 5.22
C ALA A 472 -18.76 -5.75 4.30
N LYS A 473 -18.12 -4.58 4.32
CA LYS A 473 -18.43 -3.46 3.44
C LYS A 473 -18.26 -3.83 1.96
N LEU A 474 -17.13 -4.45 1.61
CA LEU A 474 -16.86 -4.83 0.22
C LEU A 474 -17.78 -5.95 -0.28
N ARG A 475 -18.12 -6.93 0.54
CA ARG A 475 -19.10 -7.97 0.18
C ARG A 475 -20.46 -7.37 -0.18
N GLN A 476 -20.92 -6.40 0.60
CA GLN A 476 -22.17 -5.66 0.31
C GLN A 476 -22.08 -4.91 -1.04
N LEU A 477 -20.94 -4.24 -1.30
CA LEU A 477 -20.72 -3.49 -2.53
C LEU A 477 -20.55 -4.39 -3.75
N ILE A 478 -19.90 -5.55 -3.62
CA ILE A 478 -19.79 -6.57 -4.66
C ILE A 478 -21.16 -7.17 -5.00
N GLY A 479 -22.09 -7.16 -4.07
CA GLY A 479 -23.44 -7.65 -4.28
C GLY A 479 -23.71 -9.04 -3.67
N GLN A 480 -22.86 -9.51 -2.77
CA GLN A 480 -23.15 -10.68 -1.96
C GLN A 480 -24.23 -10.31 -0.90
N LYS A 481 -25.30 -11.11 -0.82
CA LYS A 481 -26.32 -10.99 0.22
C LYS A 481 -25.86 -11.63 1.53
#